data_37f369542e2e3f0113d8588022e0d301
#
_entry.id   37f369542e2e3f0113d8588022e0d301
#
_cell.length_a   1.000
_cell.length_b   1.000
_cell.length_c   1.000
_cell.angle_alpha   90.00
_cell.angle_beta   90.00
_cell.angle_gamma   90.00
#
_symmetry.space_group_name_H-M   'P 1'
#
loop_
_entity.id
_entity.type
_entity.pdbx_description
1 polymer ?
#
loop_
_entity_poly.entity_id
_entity_poly.type
_entity_poly.pdbx_seq_one_letter_code
_entity_poly.pdbx_strand_id
1 'polypeptide(L)'
;MVRPPDSVKSHSGPNHPACIDPELLLKDCQIQHVRRSGPGGQHRNKVETGVVIKHLPTNITAEASEKRQQGRNRSMALFRLRVNLAIDHRTTVDPENPSLLWQRRLSNGTLKVNSEHDDFPALLTEAIDAITHFQFDIKQSSQYLKCSSSQLLKFLKKEPRAFTLLNQKRSEAGLHPLR
;
A
#
# COMPACT_ATOMS: atom_id res chain seq x y z
N MET A 1 -36.52 0.43 -27.70
CA MET A 1 -35.12 -0.01 -27.86
C MET A 1 -34.36 0.49 -26.67
N VAL A 2 -34.24 -0.35 -25.63
CA VAL A 2 -33.66 -0.02 -24.32
C VAL A 2 -32.16 -0.33 -24.41
N ARG A 3 -31.29 0.68 -24.15
CA ARG A 3 -29.83 0.47 -24.02
C ARG A 3 -29.55 -0.43 -22.83
N PRO A 4 -28.70 -1.46 -22.97
CA PRO A 4 -28.24 -2.23 -21.81
C PRO A 4 -27.40 -1.33 -20.90
N PRO A 5 -27.40 -1.56 -19.58
CA PRO A 5 -26.57 -0.81 -18.66
C PRO A 5 -25.10 -1.06 -18.93
N ASP A 6 -24.33 0.02 -18.89
CA ASP A 6 -22.87 -0.01 -19.06
C ASP A 6 -22.26 -1.05 -18.11
N SER A 7 -21.63 -2.03 -18.71
CA SER A 7 -20.88 -3.07 -18.02
C SER A 7 -19.82 -2.41 -17.15
N VAL A 8 -19.95 -2.61 -15.85
CA VAL A 8 -18.91 -2.32 -14.85
C VAL A 8 -17.62 -2.96 -15.36
N LYS A 9 -16.68 -2.13 -15.81
CA LYS A 9 -15.35 -2.56 -16.20
C LYS A 9 -14.72 -3.19 -14.98
N SER A 10 -14.64 -4.52 -14.98
CA SER A 10 -13.85 -5.27 -14.02
C SER A 10 -12.41 -4.74 -14.11
N HIS A 11 -11.96 -4.03 -13.09
CA HIS A 11 -10.58 -3.67 -12.94
C HIS A 11 -9.85 -4.96 -12.62
N SER A 12 -9.18 -5.53 -13.61
CA SER A 12 -8.22 -6.62 -13.43
C SER A 12 -6.94 -6.07 -12.80
N GLY A 13 -7.08 -5.58 -11.59
CA GLY A 13 -5.98 -5.32 -10.69
C GLY A 13 -5.84 -6.50 -9.73
N PRO A 14 -4.68 -6.70 -9.10
CA PRO A 14 -4.52 -7.78 -8.13
C PRO A 14 -5.61 -7.66 -7.05
N ASN A 15 -6.20 -8.82 -6.67
CA ASN A 15 -7.22 -8.92 -5.59
C ASN A 15 -6.67 -8.57 -4.20
N HIS A 16 -5.73 -7.66 -4.14
CA HIS A 16 -5.06 -7.25 -2.93
C HIS A 16 -5.83 -6.12 -2.25
N PRO A 17 -6.09 -6.19 -0.92
CA PRO A 17 -6.86 -5.19 -0.20
C PRO A 17 -6.31 -3.75 -0.35
N ALA A 18 -5.00 -3.56 -0.44
CA ALA A 18 -4.39 -2.24 -0.67
C ALA A 18 -4.69 -1.63 -2.04
N CYS A 19 -5.14 -2.45 -3.02
CA CYS A 19 -5.48 -2.02 -4.38
C CYS A 19 -6.97 -1.69 -4.55
N ILE A 20 -7.81 -2.05 -3.58
CA ILE A 20 -9.25 -1.78 -3.59
C ILE A 20 -9.48 -0.27 -3.37
N ASP A 21 -10.57 0.24 -3.95
CA ASP A 21 -11.02 1.60 -3.65
C ASP A 21 -11.12 1.82 -2.13
N PRO A 22 -10.62 2.94 -1.60
CA PRO A 22 -10.57 3.18 -0.15
C PRO A 22 -11.94 3.07 0.55
N GLU A 23 -13.01 3.55 -0.08
CA GLU A 23 -14.35 3.48 0.53
C GLU A 23 -14.94 2.05 0.47
N LEU A 24 -14.56 1.26 -0.53
CA LEU A 24 -14.91 -0.16 -0.58
C LEU A 24 -14.13 -0.96 0.46
N LEU A 25 -12.83 -0.70 0.62
CA LEU A 25 -12.01 -1.34 1.65
C LEU A 25 -12.58 -1.13 3.06
N LEU A 26 -13.14 0.05 3.33
CA LEU A 26 -13.73 0.35 4.65
C LEU A 26 -14.93 -0.53 5.01
N LYS A 27 -15.60 -1.18 4.05
CA LYS A 27 -16.70 -2.11 4.33
C LYS A 27 -16.22 -3.37 5.06
N ASP A 28 -14.97 -3.74 4.87
CA ASP A 28 -14.33 -4.87 5.53
C ASP A 28 -13.50 -4.44 6.76
N CYS A 29 -13.70 -3.21 7.24
CA CYS A 29 -12.95 -2.65 8.34
C CYS A 29 -13.84 -2.31 9.55
N GLN A 30 -13.26 -2.49 10.73
CA GLN A 30 -13.77 -1.93 11.98
C GLN A 30 -13.05 -0.60 12.25
N ILE A 31 -13.84 0.45 12.52
CA ILE A 31 -13.33 1.78 12.85
C ILE A 31 -13.62 2.05 14.32
N GLN A 32 -12.59 2.49 15.06
CA GLN A 32 -12.71 2.91 16.46
C GLN A 32 -12.18 4.34 16.60
N HIS A 33 -12.91 5.15 17.37
CA HIS A 33 -12.46 6.47 17.76
C HIS A 33 -11.79 6.38 19.14
N VAL A 34 -10.64 7.02 19.28
CA VAL A 34 -9.83 6.93 20.48
C VAL A 34 -9.39 8.31 20.96
N ARG A 35 -9.31 8.45 22.27
CA ARG A 35 -8.63 9.59 22.89
C ARG A 35 -7.14 9.31 22.91
N ARG A 36 -6.36 10.28 22.48
CA ARG A 36 -4.90 10.23 22.61
C ARG A 36 -4.42 11.50 23.27
N SER A 37 -3.66 11.36 24.35
CA SER A 37 -2.94 12.47 24.97
C SER A 37 -1.80 12.92 24.06
N GLY A 38 -1.47 14.20 24.08
CA GLY A 38 -0.35 14.73 23.33
C GLY A 38 -0.30 16.27 23.37
N PRO A 39 0.78 16.90 22.91
CA PRO A 39 0.89 18.36 22.89
C PRO A 39 -0.23 18.95 22.02
N GLY A 40 -1.07 19.86 22.59
CA GLY A 40 -2.17 20.47 21.83
C GLY A 40 -3.34 21.04 22.63
N GLY A 41 -3.20 21.23 23.95
CA GLY A 41 -4.18 21.97 24.81
C GLY A 41 -5.38 21.15 25.27
N GLN A 42 -6.23 21.76 26.15
CA GLN A 42 -7.36 21.11 26.82
C GLN A 42 -8.38 20.44 25.88
N HIS A 43 -8.57 20.97 24.68
CA HIS A 43 -9.56 20.46 23.72
C HIS A 43 -9.20 19.05 23.22
N ARG A 44 -7.90 18.78 23.02
CA ARG A 44 -7.42 17.47 22.57
C ARG A 44 -7.65 16.36 23.59
N ASN A 45 -7.62 16.70 24.87
CA ASN A 45 -7.83 15.74 25.96
C ASN A 45 -9.29 15.41 26.23
N LYS A 46 -10.24 16.18 25.65
CA LYS A 46 -11.68 16.01 25.84
C LYS A 46 -12.39 15.36 24.64
N VAL A 47 -11.80 15.35 23.45
CA VAL A 47 -12.45 14.90 22.21
C VAL A 47 -11.70 13.69 21.62
N GLU A 48 -12.46 12.68 21.19
CA GLU A 48 -11.94 11.48 20.53
C GLU A 48 -11.62 11.77 19.05
N THR A 49 -10.50 12.43 18.79
CA THR A 49 -10.06 12.76 17.42
C THR A 49 -9.17 11.69 16.79
N GLY A 50 -8.61 10.78 17.59
CA GLY A 50 -7.83 9.65 17.09
C GLY A 50 -8.72 8.60 16.42
N VAL A 51 -8.23 7.99 15.36
CA VAL A 51 -8.93 6.96 14.59
C VAL A 51 -8.03 5.74 14.46
N VAL A 52 -8.55 4.58 14.84
CA VAL A 52 -7.95 3.27 14.59
C VAL A 52 -8.83 2.53 13.59
N ILE A 53 -8.24 1.98 12.55
CA ILE A 53 -8.92 1.19 11.53
C ILE A 53 -8.28 -0.20 11.51
N LYS A 54 -9.10 -1.24 11.64
CA LYS A 54 -8.71 -2.64 11.58
C LYS A 54 -9.38 -3.30 10.38
N HIS A 55 -8.60 -3.86 9.47
CA HIS A 55 -9.10 -4.69 8.39
C HIS A 55 -9.41 -6.09 8.93
N LEU A 56 -10.68 -6.47 8.95
CA LEU A 56 -11.15 -7.69 9.62
C LEU A 56 -10.57 -8.98 9.01
N PRO A 57 -10.51 -9.15 7.68
CA PRO A 57 -10.00 -10.38 7.08
C PRO A 57 -8.53 -10.66 7.39
N THR A 58 -7.68 -9.63 7.50
CA THR A 58 -6.23 -9.79 7.73
C THR A 58 -5.81 -9.48 9.17
N ASN A 59 -6.70 -8.91 9.99
CA ASN A 59 -6.41 -8.36 11.31
C ASN A 59 -5.34 -7.23 11.33
N ILE A 60 -4.91 -6.72 10.18
CA ILE A 60 -3.98 -5.61 10.08
C ILE A 60 -4.66 -4.31 10.52
N THR A 61 -3.93 -3.49 11.27
CA THR A 61 -4.43 -2.25 11.85
C THR A 61 -3.57 -1.05 11.46
N ALA A 62 -4.19 0.14 11.50
CA ALA A 62 -3.48 1.39 11.45
C ALA A 62 -4.21 2.45 12.28
N GLU A 63 -3.44 3.44 12.77
CA GLU A 63 -4.01 4.55 13.53
C GLU A 63 -3.46 5.90 13.07
N ALA A 64 -4.23 6.96 13.34
CA ALA A 64 -3.80 8.33 13.21
C ALA A 64 -4.51 9.21 14.27
N SER A 65 -3.74 10.10 14.89
CA SER A 65 -4.24 11.01 15.94
C SER A 65 -3.58 12.40 15.89
N GLU A 66 -2.79 12.68 14.86
CA GLU A 66 -1.94 13.86 14.78
C GLU A 66 -2.71 15.15 14.46
N LYS A 67 -3.85 15.01 13.80
CA LYS A 67 -4.67 16.16 13.38
C LYS A 67 -5.77 16.47 14.39
N ARG A 68 -6.18 17.75 14.47
CA ARG A 68 -7.31 18.16 15.31
C ARG A 68 -8.65 17.68 14.76
N GLN A 69 -8.76 17.47 13.47
CA GLN A 69 -9.96 17.04 12.77
C GLN A 69 -9.98 15.51 12.63
N GLN A 70 -11.01 14.87 13.17
CA GLN A 70 -11.23 13.43 13.11
C GLN A 70 -11.24 12.90 11.66
N GLY A 71 -11.89 13.63 10.72
CA GLY A 71 -11.92 13.24 9.31
C GLY A 71 -10.53 13.17 8.67
N ARG A 72 -9.63 14.10 9.03
CA ARG A 72 -8.23 14.04 8.55
C ARG A 72 -7.47 12.85 9.14
N ASN A 73 -7.70 12.54 10.41
CA ASN A 73 -7.10 11.34 11.03
C ASN A 73 -7.67 10.07 10.40
N ARG A 74 -8.98 10.02 10.07
CA ARG A 74 -9.58 8.89 9.34
C ARG A 74 -8.89 8.66 7.99
N SER A 75 -8.72 9.70 7.19
CA SER A 75 -8.03 9.57 5.90
C SER A 75 -6.57 9.13 6.05
N MET A 76 -5.85 9.66 7.05
CA MET A 76 -4.47 9.26 7.34
C MET A 76 -4.39 7.80 7.83
N ALA A 77 -5.30 7.38 8.72
CA ALA A 77 -5.35 6.01 9.21
C ALA A 77 -5.65 5.03 8.07
N LEU A 78 -6.58 5.37 7.17
CA LEU A 78 -6.92 4.55 6.01
C LEU A 78 -5.72 4.43 5.03
N PHE A 79 -5.03 5.52 4.74
CA PHE A 79 -3.82 5.47 3.93
C PHE A 79 -2.75 4.58 4.56
N ARG A 80 -2.48 4.74 5.86
CA ARG A 80 -1.54 3.90 6.63
C ARG A 80 -1.95 2.43 6.63
N LEU A 81 -3.25 2.14 6.76
CA LEU A 81 -3.76 0.78 6.68
C LEU A 81 -3.43 0.14 5.33
N ARG A 82 -3.65 0.87 4.23
CA ARG A 82 -3.31 0.39 2.89
C ARG A 82 -1.82 0.15 2.72
N VAL A 83 -0.95 0.99 3.30
CA VAL A 83 0.50 0.77 3.32
C VAL A 83 0.86 -0.47 4.16
N ASN A 84 0.25 -0.64 5.35
CA ASN A 84 0.48 -1.83 6.18
C ASN A 84 0.03 -3.11 5.47
N LEU A 85 -1.14 -3.09 4.83
CA LEU A 85 -1.61 -4.19 3.99
C LEU A 85 -0.62 -4.50 2.86
N ALA A 86 -0.07 -3.48 2.20
CA ALA A 86 0.94 -3.64 1.16
C ALA A 86 2.24 -4.29 1.67
N ILE A 87 2.60 -4.09 2.94
CA ILE A 87 3.81 -4.67 3.54
C ILE A 87 3.56 -6.08 4.06
N ASP A 88 2.44 -6.30 4.77
CA ASP A 88 2.23 -7.49 5.59
C ASP A 88 1.34 -8.55 4.94
N HIS A 89 0.63 -8.22 3.85
CA HIS A 89 -0.22 -9.16 3.12
C HIS A 89 0.34 -9.41 1.71
N ARG A 90 0.30 -10.66 1.25
CA ARG A 90 0.81 -11.06 -0.07
C ARG A 90 -0.30 -11.63 -0.93
N THR A 91 -0.25 -11.32 -2.23
CA THR A 91 -1.10 -11.94 -3.25
C THR A 91 -0.26 -12.42 -4.42
N THR A 92 -0.87 -13.23 -5.27
CA THR A 92 -0.22 -13.68 -6.52
C THR A 92 -0.19 -12.53 -7.53
N VAL A 93 0.91 -12.41 -8.27
CA VAL A 93 1.01 -11.48 -9.41
C VAL A 93 0.50 -12.15 -10.69
N ASP A 94 0.00 -11.36 -11.63
CA ASP A 94 -0.18 -11.80 -13.00
C ASP A 94 1.21 -12.10 -13.59
N PRO A 95 1.48 -13.33 -14.06
CA PRO A 95 2.81 -13.71 -14.53
C PRO A 95 3.22 -12.99 -15.84
N GLU A 96 2.27 -12.44 -16.59
CA GLU A 96 2.55 -11.90 -17.92
C GLU A 96 2.85 -10.40 -17.92
N ASN A 97 2.09 -9.61 -17.16
CA ASN A 97 2.21 -8.15 -17.24
C ASN A 97 1.97 -7.45 -15.89
N PRO A 98 2.69 -6.35 -15.66
CA PRO A 98 2.36 -5.43 -14.57
C PRO A 98 0.97 -4.81 -14.76
N SER A 99 0.36 -4.39 -13.66
CA SER A 99 -0.95 -3.75 -13.67
C SER A 99 -1.02 -2.51 -14.56
N LEU A 100 -2.21 -2.16 -15.03
CA LEU A 100 -2.43 -0.92 -15.76
C LEU A 100 -2.04 0.31 -14.93
N LEU A 101 -2.20 0.25 -13.62
CA LEU A 101 -1.78 1.32 -12.71
C LEU A 101 -0.27 1.50 -12.75
N TRP A 102 0.49 0.41 -12.63
CA TRP A 102 1.96 0.44 -12.72
C TRP A 102 2.40 1.02 -14.07
N GLN A 103 1.83 0.52 -15.17
CA GLN A 103 2.16 0.98 -16.52
C GLN A 103 1.89 2.48 -16.72
N ARG A 104 0.78 3.01 -16.19
CA ARG A 104 0.47 4.46 -16.26
C ARG A 104 1.45 5.32 -15.45
N ARG A 105 1.96 4.80 -14.34
CA ARG A 105 2.92 5.52 -13.48
C ARG A 105 4.36 5.39 -13.95
N LEU A 106 4.63 4.45 -14.85
CA LEU A 106 5.95 4.25 -15.43
C LEU A 106 6.14 5.19 -16.65
N SER A 107 7.17 6.01 -16.62
CA SER A 107 7.54 6.90 -17.72
C SER A 107 9.04 6.78 -17.96
N ASN A 108 9.43 6.34 -19.16
CA ASN A 108 10.83 6.11 -19.54
C ASN A 108 11.61 5.27 -18.50
N GLY A 109 11.01 4.15 -18.05
CA GLY A 109 11.62 3.26 -17.06
C GLY A 109 11.67 3.83 -15.63
N THR A 110 11.12 5.02 -15.39
CA THR A 110 11.07 5.68 -14.08
C THR A 110 9.66 5.68 -13.54
N LEU A 111 9.47 5.17 -12.31
CA LEU A 111 8.19 5.19 -11.62
C LEU A 111 7.95 6.55 -10.96
N LYS A 112 6.94 7.28 -11.45
CA LYS A 112 6.59 8.62 -10.98
C LYS A 112 5.44 8.57 -9.98
N VAL A 113 5.77 8.45 -8.70
CA VAL A 113 4.79 8.48 -7.60
C VAL A 113 5.45 9.06 -6.34
N ASN A 114 4.71 9.87 -5.60
CA ASN A 114 5.09 10.31 -4.25
C ASN A 114 4.63 9.26 -3.23
N SER A 115 5.36 9.11 -2.10
CA SER A 115 4.99 8.22 -1.00
C SER A 115 3.65 8.58 -0.32
N GLU A 116 3.18 9.80 -0.48
CA GLU A 116 1.89 10.27 0.05
C GLU A 116 0.73 10.19 -0.98
N HIS A 117 1.02 9.76 -2.22
CA HIS A 117 0.02 9.65 -3.26
C HIS A 117 -0.90 8.44 -3.04
N ASP A 118 -2.19 8.56 -3.32
CA ASP A 118 -3.18 7.49 -3.11
C ASP A 118 -2.87 6.18 -3.85
N ASP A 119 -2.16 6.24 -4.97
CA ASP A 119 -1.72 5.05 -5.70
C ASP A 119 -0.50 4.35 -5.05
N PHE A 120 0.20 5.03 -4.12
CA PHE A 120 1.45 4.51 -3.57
C PHE A 120 1.29 3.14 -2.91
N PRO A 121 0.26 2.88 -2.06
CA PRO A 121 0.09 1.56 -1.44
C PRO A 121 -0.14 0.44 -2.46
N ALA A 122 -0.90 0.69 -3.52
CA ALA A 122 -1.16 -0.31 -4.57
C ALA A 122 0.11 -0.63 -5.37
N LEU A 123 0.88 0.39 -5.73
CA LEU A 123 2.17 0.21 -6.41
C LEU A 123 3.21 -0.48 -5.51
N LEU A 124 3.19 -0.18 -4.20
CA LEU A 124 4.07 -0.83 -3.22
C LEU A 124 3.75 -2.32 -3.11
N THR A 125 2.45 -2.66 -3.05
CA THR A 125 1.97 -4.05 -3.10
C THR A 125 2.52 -4.78 -4.30
N GLU A 126 2.30 -4.25 -5.50
CA GLU A 126 2.72 -4.88 -6.74
C GLU A 126 4.24 -5.08 -6.81
N ALA A 127 5.01 -4.10 -6.35
CA ALA A 127 6.47 -4.21 -6.28
C ALA A 127 6.92 -5.34 -5.34
N ILE A 128 6.33 -5.44 -4.13
CA ILE A 128 6.71 -6.46 -3.15
C ILE A 128 6.21 -7.84 -3.59
N ASP A 129 5.01 -7.94 -4.16
CA ASP A 129 4.48 -9.20 -4.67
C ASP A 129 5.31 -9.74 -5.84
N ALA A 130 5.72 -8.86 -6.77
CA ALA A 130 6.64 -9.23 -7.86
C ALA A 130 8.00 -9.71 -7.32
N ILE A 131 8.58 -9.00 -6.34
CA ILE A 131 9.86 -9.40 -5.72
C ILE A 131 9.72 -10.75 -5.00
N THR A 132 8.62 -10.99 -4.34
CA THR A 132 8.33 -12.26 -3.68
C THR A 132 8.16 -13.39 -4.69
N HIS A 133 7.44 -13.14 -5.78
CA HIS A 133 7.24 -14.10 -6.87
C HIS A 133 8.57 -14.55 -7.50
N PHE A 134 9.47 -13.61 -7.74
CA PHE A 134 10.81 -13.89 -8.27
C PHE A 134 11.85 -14.23 -7.20
N GLN A 135 11.42 -14.75 -6.05
CA GLN A 135 12.30 -15.25 -4.97
C GLN A 135 13.36 -14.22 -4.54
N PHE A 136 12.96 -12.96 -4.46
CA PHE A 136 13.80 -11.83 -4.06
C PHE A 136 14.94 -11.48 -5.06
N ASP A 137 14.87 -11.97 -6.29
CA ASP A 137 15.74 -11.54 -7.38
C ASP A 137 15.27 -10.18 -7.92
N ILE A 138 16.01 -9.13 -7.57
CA ILE A 138 15.70 -7.75 -7.96
C ILE A 138 15.82 -7.54 -9.47
N LYS A 139 16.73 -8.25 -10.13
CA LYS A 139 16.94 -8.12 -11.58
C LYS A 139 15.72 -8.67 -12.33
N GLN A 140 15.28 -9.88 -12.01
CA GLN A 140 14.09 -10.48 -12.62
C GLN A 140 12.83 -9.66 -12.31
N SER A 141 12.65 -9.25 -11.05
CA SER A 141 11.53 -8.40 -10.64
C SER A 141 11.49 -7.08 -11.40
N SER A 142 12.63 -6.42 -11.58
CA SER A 142 12.70 -5.15 -12.31
C SER A 142 12.45 -5.32 -13.82
N GLN A 143 12.86 -6.45 -14.40
CA GLN A 143 12.56 -6.78 -15.80
C GLN A 143 11.05 -6.97 -16.00
N TYR A 144 10.39 -7.74 -15.12
CA TYR A 144 8.95 -7.91 -15.13
C TYR A 144 8.23 -6.55 -15.00
N LEU A 145 8.64 -5.73 -14.04
CA LEU A 145 8.07 -4.40 -13.79
C LEU A 145 8.48 -3.35 -14.84
N LYS A 146 9.24 -3.72 -15.87
CA LYS A 146 9.69 -2.85 -16.98
C LYS A 146 10.43 -1.59 -16.50
N CYS A 147 11.17 -1.70 -15.39
CA CYS A 147 12.01 -0.62 -14.85
C CYS A 147 13.44 -1.13 -14.59
N SER A 148 14.37 -0.25 -14.22
CA SER A 148 15.69 -0.69 -13.79
C SER A 148 15.68 -1.13 -12.32
N SER A 149 16.62 -2.03 -11.95
CA SER A 149 16.81 -2.44 -10.55
C SER A 149 17.02 -1.25 -9.61
N SER A 150 17.78 -0.24 -10.05
CA SER A 150 18.00 1.00 -9.28
C SER A 150 16.71 1.79 -9.06
N GLN A 151 15.82 1.85 -10.06
CA GLN A 151 14.53 2.52 -9.92
C GLN A 151 13.60 1.75 -8.99
N LEU A 152 13.57 0.42 -9.07
CA LEU A 152 12.79 -0.42 -8.16
C LEU A 152 13.26 -0.23 -6.72
N LEU A 153 14.56 -0.25 -6.46
CA LEU A 153 15.12 -0.01 -5.12
C LEU A 153 14.85 1.42 -4.63
N LYS A 154 15.00 2.42 -5.49
CA LYS A 154 14.66 3.82 -5.16
C LYS A 154 13.18 3.98 -4.79
N PHE A 155 12.30 3.25 -5.45
CA PHE A 155 10.88 3.24 -5.11
C PHE A 155 10.62 2.60 -3.76
N LEU A 156 11.18 1.41 -3.49
CA LEU A 156 11.02 0.70 -2.22
C LEU A 156 11.56 1.49 -1.02
N LYS A 157 12.66 2.22 -1.19
CA LYS A 157 13.25 3.07 -0.15
C LYS A 157 12.35 4.25 0.27
N LYS A 158 11.28 4.56 -0.48
CA LYS A 158 10.27 5.54 -0.07
C LYS A 158 9.44 5.04 1.12
N GLU A 159 9.38 3.72 1.36
CA GLU A 159 8.81 3.09 2.56
C GLU A 159 9.90 2.26 3.26
N PRO A 160 10.59 2.83 4.25
CA PRO A 160 11.73 2.18 4.91
C PRO A 160 11.40 0.81 5.53
N ARG A 161 10.16 0.62 6.03
CA ARG A 161 9.71 -0.66 6.61
C ARG A 161 9.68 -1.75 5.55
N ALA A 162 9.19 -1.44 4.34
CA ALA A 162 9.19 -2.38 3.22
C ALA A 162 10.60 -2.77 2.80
N PHE A 163 11.52 -1.81 2.76
CA PHE A 163 12.92 -2.06 2.43
C PHE A 163 13.63 -2.90 3.48
N THR A 164 13.35 -2.67 4.77
CA THR A 164 13.85 -3.47 5.89
C THR A 164 13.34 -4.91 5.81
N LEU A 165 12.02 -5.08 5.62
CA LEU A 165 11.40 -6.41 5.48
C LEU A 165 12.01 -7.17 4.29
N LEU A 166 12.21 -6.49 3.15
CA LEU A 166 12.83 -7.11 1.98
C LEU A 166 14.25 -7.62 2.31
N ASN A 167 15.07 -6.82 2.98
CA ASN A 167 16.43 -7.23 3.36
C ASN A 167 16.42 -8.40 4.36
N GLN A 168 15.48 -8.40 5.31
CA GLN A 168 15.28 -9.53 6.21
C GLN A 168 14.96 -10.80 5.42
N LYS A 169 13.99 -10.76 4.51
CA LYS A 169 13.58 -11.91 3.68
C LYS A 169 14.70 -12.40 2.78
N ARG A 170 15.51 -11.51 2.23
CA ARG A 170 16.71 -11.87 1.47
C ARG A 170 17.73 -12.61 2.33
N SER A 171 17.97 -12.13 3.54
CA SER A 171 18.89 -12.79 4.48
C SER A 171 18.38 -14.19 4.87
N GLU A 172 17.08 -14.33 5.13
CA GLU A 172 16.44 -15.63 5.39
C GLU A 172 16.60 -16.61 4.20
N ALA A 173 16.61 -16.08 2.97
CA ALA A 173 16.84 -16.84 1.74
C ALA A 173 18.34 -17.02 1.39
N GLY A 174 19.27 -16.63 2.26
CA GLY A 174 20.72 -16.75 2.01
C GLY A 174 21.28 -15.74 1.00
N LEU A 175 20.51 -14.68 0.67
CA LEU A 175 20.91 -13.64 -0.27
C LEU A 175 21.52 -12.43 0.45
N HIS A 176 22.47 -11.76 -0.19
CA HIS A 176 23.05 -10.54 0.36
C HIS A 176 22.02 -9.42 0.49
N PRO A 177 22.06 -8.61 1.57
CA PRO A 177 21.18 -7.45 1.73
C PRO A 177 21.46 -6.41 0.64
N LEU A 178 20.41 -5.68 0.27
CA LEU A 178 20.47 -4.58 -0.69
C LEU A 178 20.96 -3.29 0.01
N ARG A 179 21.62 -2.44 -0.73
CA ARG A 179 22.15 -1.14 -0.28
C ARG A 179 21.38 0.04 -0.87
#